data_19bcac77f53c7b4577db0db69c565063
#
_entry.id   19bcac77f53c7b4577db0db69c565063
#
_cell.length_a   1.000
_cell.length_b   1.000
_cell.length_c   1.000
_cell.angle_alpha   90.00
_cell.angle_beta   90.00
_cell.angle_gamma   90.00
#
_symmetry.space_group_name_H-M   'P 1'
#
loop_
_entity.id
_entity.type
_entity.pdbx_description
1 polymer ?
#
loop_
_entity_poly.entity_id
_entity_poly.type
_entity_poly.pdbx_seq_one_letter_code
_entity_poly.pdbx_strand_id
1 'polypeptide(L)'
;MRAVAALVAGRDREDVAAVFGVSLKAVDGWWVRWQAGGRDALVMRPRGKPVGVHQVLGEAEQAAVRQAVLDHRPCDLGLSGQLWTRRLVGELIAKLYRVRLTEVGVGKYLKRWGLSFQRPDKRAVEQDPEAVRRWHQETWPEIRAKARKDGGEILFADQVGIRSDQVTGRTWGEKGKTPVVRRSGNRFS
;
A
#
# COMPACT_ATOMS: atom_id res chain seq x y z
N MET A 1 8.33 29.28 16.18
CA MET A 1 9.53 29.99 15.67
C MET A 1 9.48 31.50 15.91
N ARG A 2 8.43 32.23 15.52
CA ARG A 2 8.34 33.69 15.69
C ARG A 2 8.46 34.16 17.15
N ALA A 3 7.79 33.47 18.10
CA ALA A 3 7.86 33.79 19.52
C ALA A 3 9.30 33.68 20.08
N VAL A 4 10.05 32.64 19.74
CA VAL A 4 11.43 32.47 20.18
C VAL A 4 12.35 33.51 19.55
N ALA A 5 12.10 33.88 18.28
CA ALA A 5 12.87 34.96 17.65
C ALA A 5 12.67 36.30 18.37
N ALA A 6 11.47 36.58 18.88
CA ALA A 6 11.18 37.76 19.67
C ALA A 6 11.96 37.76 21.03
N LEU A 7 12.08 36.59 21.67
CA LEU A 7 12.89 36.42 22.89
C LEU A 7 14.38 36.63 22.64
N VAL A 8 14.87 36.07 21.52
CA VAL A 8 16.28 36.28 21.09
C VAL A 8 16.57 37.78 20.82
N ALA A 9 15.56 38.52 20.31
CA ALA A 9 15.65 39.98 20.10
C ALA A 9 15.49 40.79 21.38
N GLY A 10 15.43 40.16 22.59
CA GLY A 10 15.42 40.83 23.88
C GLY A 10 14.01 41.23 24.36
N ARG A 11 12.93 40.76 23.75
CA ARG A 11 11.56 40.97 24.26
C ARG A 11 11.32 40.18 25.53
N ASP A 12 10.54 40.75 26.44
CA ASP A 12 10.15 40.09 27.67
C ASP A 12 9.19 38.93 27.40
N ARG A 13 9.23 37.90 28.28
CA ARG A 13 8.44 36.67 28.11
C ARG A 13 6.94 36.88 28.24
N GLU A 14 6.54 37.81 29.13
CA GLU A 14 5.15 38.16 29.33
C GLU A 14 4.59 38.85 28.09
N ASP A 15 5.34 39.79 27.52
CA ASP A 15 4.98 40.45 26.27
C ASP A 15 4.85 39.47 25.11
N VAL A 16 5.80 38.55 25.00
CA VAL A 16 5.75 37.51 23.97
C VAL A 16 4.53 36.61 24.18
N ALA A 17 4.21 36.21 25.41
CA ALA A 17 3.01 35.42 25.70
C ALA A 17 1.74 36.16 25.31
N ALA A 18 1.63 37.46 25.65
CA ALA A 18 0.50 38.28 25.30
C ALA A 18 0.34 38.47 23.78
N VAL A 19 1.43 38.85 23.08
CA VAL A 19 1.42 39.10 21.63
C VAL A 19 1.06 37.84 20.81
N PHE A 20 1.52 36.67 21.24
CA PHE A 20 1.26 35.42 20.52
C PHE A 20 0.04 34.64 21.04
N GLY A 21 -0.66 35.15 22.06
CA GLY A 21 -1.85 34.51 22.62
C GLY A 21 -1.57 33.13 23.24
N VAL A 22 -0.43 32.95 23.86
CA VAL A 22 0.03 31.69 24.46
C VAL A 22 0.30 31.85 25.96
N SER A 23 0.35 30.74 26.71
CA SER A 23 0.66 30.79 28.11
C SER A 23 2.15 31.07 28.34
N LEU A 24 2.50 31.74 29.41
CA LEU A 24 3.89 31.98 29.83
C LEU A 24 4.69 30.68 29.95
N LYS A 25 4.06 29.63 30.49
CA LYS A 25 4.63 28.28 30.57
C LYS A 25 5.04 27.72 29.21
N ALA A 26 4.28 28.01 28.15
CA ALA A 26 4.62 27.57 26.79
C ALA A 26 5.86 28.32 26.27
N VAL A 27 5.92 29.62 26.52
CA VAL A 27 7.05 30.50 26.16
C VAL A 27 8.32 30.04 26.87
N ASP A 28 8.27 29.79 28.18
CA ASP A 28 9.39 29.25 28.97
C ASP A 28 9.86 27.90 28.46
N GLY A 29 8.92 26.99 28.15
CA GLY A 29 9.26 25.69 27.61
C GLY A 29 9.90 25.76 26.22
N TRP A 30 9.56 26.74 25.40
CA TRP A 30 10.25 26.98 24.11
C TRP A 30 11.61 27.59 24.30
N TRP A 31 11.78 28.51 25.23
CA TRP A 31 13.05 29.15 25.55
C TRP A 31 14.08 28.15 26.07
N VAL A 32 13.70 27.31 27.03
CA VAL A 32 14.58 26.25 27.56
C VAL A 32 15.04 25.30 26.45
N ARG A 33 14.11 24.89 25.59
CA ARG A 33 14.48 24.03 24.45
C ARG A 33 15.38 24.72 23.44
N TRP A 34 15.14 26.00 23.18
CA TRP A 34 16.01 26.79 22.31
C TRP A 34 17.43 26.90 22.87
N GLN A 35 17.55 27.17 24.15
CA GLN A 35 18.88 27.25 24.83
C GLN A 35 19.61 25.90 24.81
N ALA A 36 18.87 24.77 24.92
CA ALA A 36 19.44 23.43 24.95
C ALA A 36 19.92 22.92 23.59
N GLY A 37 19.30 23.32 22.48
CA GLY A 37 19.60 22.74 21.15
C GLY A 37 19.16 23.60 19.97
N GLY A 38 18.98 24.91 20.16
CA GLY A 38 18.66 25.85 19.10
C GLY A 38 17.37 25.51 18.36
N ARG A 39 17.38 25.75 17.06
CA ARG A 39 16.21 25.54 16.18
C ARG A 39 15.74 24.10 16.17
N ASP A 40 16.63 23.12 16.17
CA ASP A 40 16.32 21.70 16.03
C ASP A 40 15.60 21.15 17.27
N ALA A 41 15.86 21.68 18.46
CA ALA A 41 15.15 21.32 19.68
C ALA A 41 13.68 21.82 19.70
N LEU A 42 13.33 22.79 18.85
CA LEU A 42 11.97 23.30 18.69
C LEU A 42 11.14 22.55 17.62
N VAL A 43 11.80 21.72 16.82
CA VAL A 43 11.09 20.90 15.83
C VAL A 43 10.17 19.93 16.54
N MET A 44 8.89 19.96 16.18
CA MET A 44 7.88 19.06 16.76
C MET A 44 8.19 17.62 16.32
N ARG A 45 8.52 16.77 17.25
CA ARG A 45 8.68 15.33 16.99
C ARG A 45 7.31 14.68 16.81
N PRO A 46 7.19 13.63 15.97
CA PRO A 46 5.96 12.86 15.86
C PRO A 46 5.47 12.42 17.23
N ARG A 47 4.18 12.61 17.50
CA ARG A 47 3.57 12.16 18.76
C ARG A 47 3.38 10.64 18.74
N GLY A 48 3.47 10.03 19.90
CA GLY A 48 3.24 8.60 20.09
C GLY A 48 4.54 7.84 20.40
N LYS A 49 4.40 6.54 20.54
CA LYS A 49 5.54 5.66 20.80
C LYS A 49 6.38 5.50 19.52
N PRO A 50 7.71 5.44 19.62
CA PRO A 50 8.57 5.16 18.47
C PRO A 50 8.14 3.90 17.73
N VAL A 51 8.37 3.89 16.41
CA VAL A 51 8.14 2.70 15.59
C VAL A 51 9.04 1.58 16.12
N GLY A 52 8.48 0.38 16.29
CA GLY A 52 9.24 -0.77 16.82
C GLY A 52 8.98 -1.07 18.30
N VAL A 53 8.57 -0.09 19.10
CA VAL A 53 8.24 -0.32 20.51
C VAL A 53 6.97 -1.17 20.62
N HIS A 54 7.07 -2.31 21.32
CA HIS A 54 6.01 -3.32 21.47
C HIS A 54 5.56 -4.01 20.17
N GLN A 55 6.44 -4.12 19.19
CA GLN A 55 6.20 -4.99 18.05
C GLN A 55 6.36 -6.46 18.50
N VAL A 56 5.35 -7.28 18.17
CA VAL A 56 5.35 -8.71 18.51
C VAL A 56 6.18 -9.51 17.51
N LEU A 57 6.29 -9.01 16.27
CA LEU A 57 7.11 -9.62 15.21
C LEU A 57 8.43 -8.86 15.08
N GLY A 58 9.54 -9.57 15.05
CA GLY A 58 10.85 -9.04 14.71
C GLY A 58 10.95 -8.58 13.27
N GLU A 59 11.98 -7.82 12.92
CA GLU A 59 12.14 -7.29 11.56
C GLU A 59 12.26 -8.38 10.48
N ALA A 60 13.03 -9.43 10.77
CA ALA A 60 13.17 -10.57 9.85
C ALA A 60 11.85 -11.31 9.63
N GLU A 61 11.07 -11.51 10.69
CA GLU A 61 9.75 -12.15 10.63
C GLU A 61 8.76 -11.29 9.81
N GLN A 62 8.80 -9.98 10.01
CA GLN A 62 7.98 -9.04 9.24
C GLN A 62 8.34 -9.06 7.76
N ALA A 63 9.64 -9.07 7.42
CA ALA A 63 10.11 -9.16 6.04
C ALA A 63 9.68 -10.47 5.39
N ALA A 64 9.81 -11.61 6.10
CA ALA A 64 9.40 -12.93 5.60
C ALA A 64 7.89 -13.00 5.33
N VAL A 65 7.04 -12.53 6.26
CA VAL A 65 5.58 -12.49 6.04
C VAL A 65 5.22 -11.57 4.88
N ARG A 66 5.83 -10.38 4.81
CA ARG A 66 5.59 -9.45 3.69
C ARG A 66 5.93 -10.10 2.35
N GLN A 67 7.08 -10.77 2.26
CA GLN A 67 7.51 -11.43 1.03
C GLN A 67 6.58 -12.59 0.68
N ALA A 68 6.18 -13.41 1.66
CA ALA A 68 5.23 -14.50 1.46
C ALA A 68 3.88 -14.01 0.90
N VAL A 69 3.38 -12.87 1.39
CA VAL A 69 2.13 -12.26 0.88
C VAL A 69 2.26 -11.76 -0.55
N LEU A 70 3.46 -11.34 -0.97
CA LEU A 70 3.70 -10.83 -2.32
C LEU A 70 3.94 -11.94 -3.34
N ASP A 71 4.65 -13.01 -2.95
CA ASP A 71 5.08 -14.06 -3.87
C ASP A 71 4.09 -15.21 -3.99
N HIS A 72 3.27 -15.45 -2.97
CA HIS A 72 2.39 -16.60 -2.89
C HIS A 72 0.93 -16.21 -2.69
N ARG A 73 0.03 -17.08 -3.15
CA ARG A 73 -1.39 -17.04 -2.77
C ARG A 73 -1.59 -17.78 -1.44
N PRO A 74 -2.67 -17.51 -0.70
CA PRO A 74 -2.94 -18.25 0.53
C PRO A 74 -2.97 -19.77 0.34
N CYS A 75 -3.59 -20.25 -0.75
CA CYS A 75 -3.66 -21.67 -1.07
C CYS A 75 -2.29 -22.31 -1.31
N ASP A 76 -1.32 -21.58 -1.85
CA ASP A 76 0.04 -22.08 -2.08
C ASP A 76 0.78 -22.34 -0.75
N LEU A 77 0.34 -21.68 0.32
CA LEU A 77 0.87 -21.85 1.69
C LEU A 77 -0.02 -22.72 2.58
N GLY A 78 -0.96 -23.46 2.00
CA GLY A 78 -1.86 -24.36 2.71
C GLY A 78 -2.90 -23.64 3.59
N LEU A 79 -3.33 -22.45 3.17
CA LEU A 79 -4.44 -21.70 3.73
C LEU A 79 -5.64 -21.71 2.77
N SER A 80 -6.82 -21.38 3.24
CA SER A 80 -8.01 -21.32 2.41
C SER A 80 -8.03 -20.09 1.50
N GLY A 81 -8.56 -20.23 0.27
CA GLY A 81 -8.79 -19.11 -0.64
C GLY A 81 -7.59 -18.71 -1.50
N GLN A 82 -7.82 -17.80 -2.43
CA GLN A 82 -6.83 -17.35 -3.42
C GLN A 82 -6.38 -15.90 -3.22
N LEU A 83 -7.08 -15.14 -2.41
CA LEU A 83 -6.82 -13.72 -2.17
C LEU A 83 -6.49 -13.47 -0.71
N TRP A 84 -5.46 -12.67 -0.46
CA TRP A 84 -5.06 -12.30 0.89
C TRP A 84 -6.08 -11.35 1.54
N THR A 85 -6.57 -11.74 2.70
CA THR A 85 -7.34 -10.92 3.62
C THR A 85 -6.55 -10.68 4.90
N ARG A 86 -6.96 -9.74 5.75
CA ARG A 86 -6.32 -9.53 7.07
C ARG A 86 -6.35 -10.81 7.91
N ARG A 87 -7.48 -11.52 7.88
CA ARG A 87 -7.66 -12.79 8.58
C ARG A 87 -6.62 -13.80 8.12
N LEU A 88 -6.48 -14.04 6.81
CA LEU A 88 -5.54 -15.02 6.27
C LEU A 88 -4.07 -14.65 6.52
N VAL A 89 -3.72 -13.36 6.49
CA VAL A 89 -2.38 -12.93 6.90
C VAL A 89 -2.15 -13.19 8.39
N GLY A 90 -3.17 -12.99 9.23
CA GLY A 90 -3.12 -13.34 10.66
C GLY A 90 -2.95 -14.85 10.88
N GLU A 91 -3.62 -15.68 10.10
CA GLU A 91 -3.48 -17.15 10.12
C GLU A 91 -2.06 -17.57 9.67
N LEU A 92 -1.50 -16.93 8.64
CA LEU A 92 -0.12 -17.16 8.23
C LEU A 92 0.88 -16.85 9.34
N ILE A 93 0.73 -15.70 10.00
CA ILE A 93 1.58 -15.29 11.12
C ILE A 93 1.48 -16.32 12.27
N ALA A 94 0.26 -16.74 12.60
CA ALA A 94 0.04 -17.74 13.63
C ALA A 94 0.66 -19.12 13.29
N LYS A 95 0.60 -19.50 12.01
CA LYS A 95 1.19 -20.74 11.50
C LYS A 95 2.72 -20.72 11.58
N LEU A 96 3.35 -19.61 11.18
CA LEU A 96 4.82 -19.49 11.10
C LEU A 96 5.46 -19.22 12.47
N TYR A 97 4.86 -18.35 13.27
CA TYR A 97 5.52 -17.81 14.47
C TYR A 97 4.73 -18.07 15.76
N ARG A 98 3.59 -18.75 15.70
CA ARG A 98 2.69 -19.02 16.85
C ARG A 98 2.19 -17.73 17.53
N VAL A 99 2.20 -16.62 16.83
CA VAL A 99 1.74 -15.30 17.30
C VAL A 99 0.33 -15.05 16.78
N ARG A 100 -0.61 -14.78 17.67
CA ARG A 100 -1.98 -14.41 17.31
C ARG A 100 -2.15 -12.90 17.35
N LEU A 101 -2.55 -12.32 16.25
CA LEU A 101 -2.84 -10.88 16.10
C LEU A 101 -4.31 -10.68 15.75
N THR A 102 -4.88 -9.59 16.22
CA THR A 102 -6.21 -9.15 15.76
C THR A 102 -6.12 -8.64 14.33
N GLU A 103 -7.22 -8.66 13.57
CA GLU A 103 -7.26 -8.14 12.20
C GLU A 103 -6.85 -6.66 12.13
N VAL A 104 -7.16 -5.87 13.16
CA VAL A 104 -6.71 -4.48 13.29
C VAL A 104 -5.18 -4.42 13.44
N GLY A 105 -4.61 -5.30 14.26
CA GLY A 105 -3.16 -5.44 14.44
C GLY A 105 -2.47 -5.80 13.13
N VAL A 106 -2.95 -6.82 12.43
CA VAL A 106 -2.47 -7.22 11.10
C VAL A 106 -2.55 -6.05 10.11
N GLY A 107 -3.67 -5.31 10.09
CA GLY A 107 -3.87 -4.16 9.23
C GLY A 107 -2.83 -3.05 9.45
N LYS A 108 -2.35 -2.87 10.71
CA LYS A 108 -1.26 -1.91 11.02
C LYS A 108 0.07 -2.37 10.42
N TYR A 109 0.38 -3.66 10.49
CA TYR A 109 1.57 -4.22 9.84
C TYR A 109 1.52 -4.06 8.33
N LEU A 110 0.43 -4.48 7.68
CA LEU A 110 0.26 -4.39 6.23
C LEU A 110 0.45 -2.96 5.71
N LYS A 111 -0.14 -1.96 6.38
CA LYS A 111 0.05 -0.54 6.05
C LYS A 111 1.51 -0.10 6.21
N ARG A 112 2.17 -0.52 7.29
CA ARG A 112 3.58 -0.20 7.56
C ARG A 112 4.50 -0.82 6.52
N TRP A 113 4.18 -2.02 6.04
CA TRP A 113 4.92 -2.69 4.96
C TRP A 113 4.67 -2.08 3.58
N GLY A 114 3.88 -1.00 3.48
CA GLY A 114 3.58 -0.34 2.21
C GLY A 114 2.60 -1.12 1.34
N LEU A 115 1.81 -2.01 1.94
CA LEU A 115 0.78 -2.76 1.22
C LEU A 115 -0.55 -2.04 1.26
N SER A 116 -1.34 -2.19 0.19
CA SER A 116 -2.69 -1.67 0.05
C SER A 116 -3.66 -2.75 -0.42
N PHE A 117 -4.94 -2.58 -0.11
CA PHE A 117 -6.00 -3.55 -0.43
C PHE A 117 -6.60 -3.20 -1.79
N GLN A 118 -6.25 -3.97 -2.83
CA GLN A 118 -6.50 -3.68 -4.24
C GLN A 118 -7.31 -4.78 -4.91
N ARG A 119 -8.00 -4.43 -6.00
CA ARG A 119 -8.51 -5.45 -6.93
C ARG A 119 -7.35 -5.98 -7.77
N PRO A 120 -7.13 -7.30 -7.81
CA PRO A 120 -6.09 -7.87 -8.65
C PRO A 120 -6.49 -7.77 -10.13
N ASP A 121 -5.49 -7.58 -10.98
CA ASP A 121 -5.63 -7.80 -12.41
C ASP A 121 -5.69 -9.31 -12.71
N LYS A 122 -6.53 -9.68 -13.65
CA LYS A 122 -6.77 -11.09 -14.00
C LYS A 122 -6.09 -11.39 -15.32
N ARG A 123 -5.09 -12.26 -15.29
CA ARG A 123 -4.41 -12.72 -16.52
C ARG A 123 -4.65 -14.20 -16.74
N ALA A 124 -4.96 -14.56 -17.97
CA ALA A 124 -5.03 -15.95 -18.36
C ALA A 124 -3.59 -16.55 -18.34
N VAL A 125 -3.48 -17.80 -17.89
CA VAL A 125 -2.18 -18.52 -17.87
C VAL A 125 -1.71 -18.75 -19.30
N GLU A 126 -2.66 -18.93 -20.21
CA GLU A 126 -2.44 -19.20 -21.64
C GLU A 126 -2.15 -17.93 -22.44
N GLN A 127 -2.20 -16.74 -21.83
CA GLN A 127 -1.91 -15.50 -22.54
C GLN A 127 -0.44 -15.41 -22.91
N ASP A 128 -0.16 -15.35 -24.22
CA ASP A 128 1.16 -15.08 -24.76
C ASP A 128 1.37 -13.54 -24.93
N PRO A 129 2.20 -12.91 -24.10
CA PRO A 129 2.44 -11.47 -24.20
C PRO A 129 3.13 -11.05 -25.51
N GLU A 130 3.93 -11.96 -26.11
CA GLU A 130 4.63 -11.70 -27.37
C GLU A 130 3.63 -11.71 -28.54
N ALA A 131 2.73 -12.71 -28.58
CA ALA A 131 1.66 -12.77 -29.56
C ALA A 131 0.75 -11.53 -29.47
N VAL A 132 0.41 -11.09 -28.26
CA VAL A 132 -0.39 -9.86 -28.05
C VAL A 132 0.34 -8.63 -28.57
N ARG A 133 1.64 -8.48 -28.28
CA ARG A 133 2.44 -7.35 -28.79
C ARG A 133 2.51 -7.36 -30.32
N ARG A 134 2.81 -8.52 -30.92
CA ARG A 134 2.87 -8.70 -32.37
C ARG A 134 1.54 -8.33 -33.03
N TRP A 135 0.45 -8.79 -32.45
CA TRP A 135 -0.88 -8.46 -32.96
C TRP A 135 -1.13 -6.94 -32.97
N HIS A 136 -0.76 -6.23 -31.87
CA HIS A 136 -0.93 -4.79 -31.79
C HIS A 136 -0.01 -4.00 -32.76
N GLN A 137 1.18 -4.52 -33.02
CA GLN A 137 2.17 -3.83 -33.84
C GLN A 137 2.01 -4.09 -35.34
N GLU A 138 1.58 -5.28 -35.72
CA GLU A 138 1.50 -5.72 -37.10
C GLU A 138 0.02 -5.89 -37.54
N THR A 139 -0.70 -6.83 -36.96
CA THR A 139 -2.04 -7.24 -37.42
C THR A 139 -3.08 -6.13 -37.27
N TRP A 140 -3.10 -5.45 -36.15
CA TRP A 140 -4.08 -4.40 -35.88
C TRP A 140 -3.96 -3.19 -36.81
N PRO A 141 -2.78 -2.64 -37.10
CA PRO A 141 -2.61 -1.59 -38.11
C PRO A 141 -3.07 -2.01 -39.51
N GLU A 142 -2.79 -3.27 -39.92
CA GLU A 142 -3.23 -3.80 -41.20
C GLU A 142 -4.76 -3.88 -41.30
N ILE A 143 -5.44 -4.41 -40.27
CA ILE A 143 -6.90 -4.45 -40.20
C ILE A 143 -7.49 -3.05 -40.33
N ARG A 144 -6.93 -2.07 -39.61
CA ARG A 144 -7.38 -0.67 -39.67
C ARG A 144 -7.17 -0.05 -41.06
N ALA A 145 -6.04 -0.34 -41.68
CA ALA A 145 -5.73 0.17 -43.04
C ALA A 145 -6.71 -0.42 -44.06
N LYS A 146 -6.97 -1.73 -43.98
CA LYS A 146 -7.94 -2.40 -44.86
C LYS A 146 -9.36 -1.85 -44.66
N ALA A 147 -9.85 -1.72 -43.43
CA ALA A 147 -11.17 -1.15 -43.14
C ALA A 147 -11.32 0.28 -43.72
N ARG A 148 -10.30 1.12 -43.60
CA ARG A 148 -10.31 2.48 -44.20
C ARG A 148 -10.37 2.44 -45.73
N LYS A 149 -9.59 1.54 -46.33
CA LYS A 149 -9.56 1.39 -47.79
C LYS A 149 -10.89 0.96 -48.37
N ASP A 150 -11.51 0.03 -47.65
CA ASP A 150 -12.80 -0.62 -48.11
C ASP A 150 -14.02 0.20 -47.62
N GLY A 151 -13.86 1.29 -46.91
CA GLY A 151 -14.96 2.09 -46.32
C GLY A 151 -15.78 1.31 -45.29
N GLY A 152 -15.22 0.25 -44.73
CA GLY A 152 -15.90 -0.64 -43.78
C GLY A 152 -15.74 -0.21 -42.32
N GLU A 153 -16.63 -0.75 -41.47
CA GLU A 153 -16.57 -0.60 -40.02
C GLU A 153 -15.91 -1.80 -39.35
N ILE A 154 -15.19 -1.58 -38.27
CA ILE A 154 -14.60 -2.65 -37.45
C ILE A 154 -15.53 -2.92 -36.27
N LEU A 155 -16.11 -4.11 -36.23
CA LEU A 155 -16.96 -4.57 -35.13
C LEU A 155 -16.19 -5.52 -34.22
N PHE A 156 -16.31 -5.32 -32.92
CA PHE A 156 -15.78 -6.22 -31.92
C PHE A 156 -16.92 -7.07 -31.35
N ALA A 157 -16.82 -8.38 -31.52
CA ALA A 157 -17.76 -9.33 -30.91
C ALA A 157 -17.04 -10.10 -29.80
N ASP A 158 -17.63 -10.16 -28.60
CA ASP A 158 -17.13 -10.94 -27.48
C ASP A 158 -18.22 -11.84 -26.91
N GLN A 159 -17.83 -13.03 -26.48
CA GLN A 159 -18.73 -13.98 -25.81
C GLN A 159 -18.63 -13.76 -24.29
N VAL A 160 -19.76 -13.45 -23.66
CA VAL A 160 -19.84 -13.37 -22.20
C VAL A 160 -20.18 -14.73 -21.63
N GLY A 161 -19.25 -15.31 -20.87
CA GLY A 161 -19.45 -16.56 -20.14
C GLY A 161 -19.51 -16.33 -18.63
N ILE A 162 -20.43 -16.99 -17.94
CA ILE A 162 -20.47 -17.05 -16.47
C ILE A 162 -19.58 -18.20 -16.02
N ARG A 163 -18.71 -17.94 -15.04
CA ARG A 163 -17.78 -18.92 -14.48
C ARG A 163 -18.06 -19.13 -12.99
N SER A 164 -18.09 -20.39 -12.56
CA SER A 164 -18.23 -20.75 -11.14
C SER A 164 -16.93 -20.55 -10.33
N ASP A 165 -15.77 -20.58 -11.00
CA ASP A 165 -14.43 -20.41 -10.41
C ASP A 165 -13.94 -18.95 -10.40
N GLN A 166 -14.84 -18.00 -10.60
CA GLN A 166 -14.46 -16.59 -10.68
C GLN A 166 -13.92 -16.06 -9.36
N VAL A 167 -12.64 -15.75 -9.34
CA VAL A 167 -12.01 -15.05 -8.20
C VAL A 167 -12.49 -13.61 -8.21
N THR A 168 -13.42 -13.30 -7.33
CA THR A 168 -13.93 -11.94 -7.10
C THR A 168 -13.45 -11.43 -5.74
N GLY A 169 -13.06 -10.17 -5.69
CA GLY A 169 -12.63 -9.55 -4.43
C GLY A 169 -11.38 -8.71 -4.56
N ARG A 170 -10.81 -8.41 -3.41
CA ARG A 170 -9.58 -7.63 -3.26
C ARG A 170 -8.53 -8.44 -2.53
N THR A 171 -7.27 -8.13 -2.81
CA THR A 171 -6.10 -8.71 -2.13
C THR A 171 -5.11 -7.63 -1.71
N TRP A 172 -4.16 -7.98 -0.87
CA TRP A 172 -3.08 -7.09 -0.47
C TRP A 172 -1.93 -7.19 -1.47
N GLY A 173 -1.43 -6.04 -1.91
CA GLY A 173 -0.30 -5.89 -2.81
C GLY A 173 0.45 -4.60 -2.55
N GLU A 174 1.62 -4.42 -3.15
CA GLU A 174 2.40 -3.19 -3.01
C GLU A 174 1.60 -1.97 -3.45
N LYS A 175 1.71 -0.89 -2.69
CA LYS A 175 1.04 0.37 -3.03
C LYS A 175 1.56 0.89 -4.37
N GLY A 176 0.63 1.15 -5.29
CA GLY A 176 0.97 1.62 -6.64
C GLY A 176 1.26 0.51 -7.66
N LYS A 177 1.31 -0.77 -7.25
CA LYS A 177 1.44 -1.92 -8.16
C LYS A 177 0.21 -2.79 -8.04
N THR A 178 -0.48 -3.05 -9.14
CA THR A 178 -1.66 -3.90 -9.15
C THR A 178 -1.24 -5.37 -9.06
N PRO A 179 -1.70 -6.13 -8.04
CA PRO A 179 -1.45 -7.56 -7.96
C PRO A 179 -2.06 -8.30 -9.15
N VAL A 180 -1.36 -9.31 -9.66
CA VAL A 180 -1.84 -10.13 -10.78
C VAL A 180 -2.23 -11.52 -10.27
N VAL A 181 -3.45 -11.95 -10.57
CA VAL A 181 -3.91 -13.32 -10.33
C VAL A 181 -3.98 -14.05 -11.66
N ARG A 182 -3.13 -15.06 -11.82
CA ARG A 182 -3.16 -15.95 -12.97
C ARG A 182 -4.27 -16.99 -12.80
N ARG A 183 -4.97 -17.26 -13.86
CA ARG A 183 -6.03 -18.29 -13.89
C ARG A 183 -6.14 -18.92 -15.27
N SER A 184 -6.60 -20.16 -15.33
CA SER A 184 -6.88 -20.84 -16.57
C SER A 184 -7.95 -20.10 -17.37
N GLY A 185 -7.72 -19.93 -18.66
CA GLY A 185 -8.68 -19.39 -19.63
C GLY A 185 -9.74 -20.38 -20.05
N ASN A 186 -9.59 -21.69 -19.69
CA ASN A 186 -10.49 -22.73 -20.13
C ASN A 186 -11.93 -22.42 -19.71
N ARG A 187 -12.78 -22.32 -20.70
CA ARG A 187 -14.23 -22.28 -20.55
C ARG A 187 -14.72 -23.73 -20.54
N PHE A 188 -15.50 -24.08 -19.54
CA PHE A 188 -16.31 -25.28 -19.67
C PHE A 188 -17.42 -24.96 -20.68
N SER A 189 -17.37 -25.59 -21.82
CA SER A 189 -18.45 -25.63 -22.80
C SER A 189 -19.48 -26.66 -22.34
#